data_d605d8f77125595542a12f713bb972cd
#
_entry.id   d605d8f77125595542a12f713bb972cd
#
_cell.length_a   1.000
_cell.length_b   1.000
_cell.length_c   1.000
_cell.angle_alpha   90.00
_cell.angle_beta   90.00
_cell.angle_gamma   90.00
#
_symmetry.space_group_name_H-M   'P 1'
#
loop_
_entity.id
_entity.type
_entity.pdbx_description
1 polymer ?
#
loop_
_entity_poly.entity_id
_entity_poly.type
_entity_poly.pdbx_seq_one_letter_code
_entity_poly.pdbx_strand_id
1 'polypeptide(L)'
;MPSIDDILGDKLTAYAPNTTGIPYFKKNQEGKYRDCSMEIIKQLYDIARLFDEVDNLSITSKSFKRIAEVELSYRGLENNPQLILDDILQTSLCLATRGAEGKGDFTMLQRGVNRIKSFMFRSGYFIENAIADAARAAYIATLLKTGQTEIERYNGDPMSIATLDIHPTLTNKLNKLKRQSPEAYFYWAKTSQLL
;
A
#
# COMPACT_ATOMS: atom_id res chain seq x y z
N MET A 1 6.03 5.02 -24.28
CA MET A 1 5.84 4.00 -23.23
C MET A 1 5.65 4.72 -21.91
N PRO A 2 4.77 4.27 -21.02
CA PRO A 2 4.67 4.83 -19.67
C PRO A 2 6.01 4.65 -18.93
N SER A 3 6.39 5.63 -18.14
CA SER A 3 7.57 5.56 -17.25
C SER A 3 7.28 4.64 -16.04
N ILE A 4 8.33 4.28 -15.29
CA ILE A 4 8.18 3.57 -14.00
C ILE A 4 7.28 4.35 -13.04
N ASP A 5 7.46 5.66 -12.99
CA ASP A 5 6.65 6.58 -12.19
C ASP A 5 5.18 6.59 -12.59
N ASP A 6 4.89 6.57 -13.91
CA ASP A 6 3.52 6.49 -14.42
C ASP A 6 2.86 5.18 -14.00
N ILE A 7 3.61 4.07 -14.09
CA ILE A 7 3.12 2.75 -13.67
C ILE A 7 2.87 2.72 -12.16
N LEU A 8 3.75 3.33 -11.34
CA LEU A 8 3.53 3.41 -9.90
C LEU A 8 2.24 4.19 -9.58
N GLY A 9 1.97 5.29 -10.28
CA GLY A 9 0.73 6.06 -10.13
C GLY A 9 -0.53 5.22 -10.42
N ASP A 10 -0.51 4.41 -11.48
CA ASP A 10 -1.59 3.48 -11.81
C ASP A 10 -1.77 2.38 -10.74
N LYS A 11 -0.67 1.76 -10.31
CA LYS A 11 -0.70 0.70 -9.30
C LYS A 11 -1.28 1.16 -7.96
N LEU A 12 -1.01 2.41 -7.57
CA LEU A 12 -1.59 3.00 -6.34
C LEU A 12 -3.12 3.06 -6.42
N THR A 13 -3.70 3.47 -7.54
CA THR A 13 -5.17 3.49 -7.70
C THR A 13 -5.77 2.09 -7.68
N ALA A 14 -5.02 1.08 -8.14
CA ALA A 14 -5.46 -0.31 -8.15
C ALA A 14 -5.36 -1.00 -6.77
N TYR A 15 -4.47 -0.53 -5.86
CA TYR A 15 -4.35 -1.02 -4.48
C TYR A 15 -5.21 -0.22 -3.49
N ALA A 16 -6.46 0.02 -3.83
CA ALA A 16 -7.43 0.72 -3.00
C ALA A 16 -8.78 -0.02 -3.02
N PRO A 17 -8.86 -1.19 -2.36
CA PRO A 17 -9.95 -2.16 -2.57
C PRO A 17 -11.32 -1.70 -2.06
N ASN A 18 -11.37 -0.67 -1.21
CA ASN A 18 -12.62 -0.13 -0.69
C ASN A 18 -13.13 1.09 -1.50
N THR A 19 -12.35 1.57 -2.49
CA THR A 19 -12.69 2.73 -3.33
C THR A 19 -12.60 2.38 -4.83
N THR A 20 -11.49 2.72 -5.48
CA THR A 20 -11.33 2.57 -6.94
C THR A 20 -10.63 1.28 -7.35
N GLY A 21 -9.91 0.65 -6.45
CA GLY A 21 -9.03 -0.46 -6.73
C GLY A 21 -9.75 -1.78 -7.01
N ILE A 22 -8.97 -2.84 -7.00
CA ILE A 22 -9.47 -4.20 -7.18
C ILE A 22 -10.28 -4.58 -5.94
N PRO A 23 -11.60 -4.84 -6.04
CA PRO A 23 -12.41 -5.20 -4.90
C PRO A 23 -12.06 -6.61 -4.40
N TYR A 24 -12.37 -6.91 -3.13
CA TYR A 24 -12.15 -8.26 -2.56
C TYR A 24 -12.92 -9.35 -3.33
N PHE A 25 -14.09 -9.01 -3.85
CA PHE A 25 -14.92 -9.90 -4.65
C PHE A 25 -15.43 -9.19 -5.90
N LYS A 26 -15.40 -9.88 -7.03
CA LYS A 26 -15.94 -9.39 -8.30
C LYS A 26 -17.02 -10.36 -8.82
N LYS A 27 -18.18 -9.82 -9.16
CA LYS A 27 -19.27 -10.62 -9.73
C LYS A 27 -18.96 -10.92 -11.20
N ASN A 28 -19.03 -12.19 -11.61
CA ASN A 28 -18.88 -12.57 -13.02
C ASN A 28 -20.21 -12.43 -13.77
N GLN A 29 -20.21 -12.69 -15.07
CA GLN A 29 -21.40 -12.61 -15.93
C GLN A 29 -22.51 -13.58 -15.51
N GLU A 30 -22.19 -14.71 -14.88
CA GLU A 30 -23.14 -15.69 -14.36
C GLU A 30 -23.67 -15.33 -12.96
N GLY A 31 -23.29 -14.17 -12.43
CA GLY A 31 -23.71 -13.74 -11.09
C GLY A 31 -22.94 -14.36 -9.93
N LYS A 32 -21.93 -15.19 -10.18
CA LYS A 32 -21.07 -15.79 -9.14
C LYS A 32 -19.97 -14.83 -8.70
N TYR A 33 -19.65 -14.81 -7.41
CA TYR A 33 -18.56 -14.01 -6.88
C TYR A 33 -17.21 -14.71 -7.07
N ARG A 34 -16.26 -13.99 -7.65
CA ARG A 34 -14.87 -14.41 -7.77
C ARG A 34 -14.03 -13.68 -6.72
N ASP A 35 -13.21 -14.41 -5.99
CA ASP A 35 -12.22 -13.91 -5.06
C ASP A 35 -11.07 -13.23 -5.82
N CYS A 36 -10.81 -11.95 -5.53
CA CYS A 36 -9.75 -11.13 -6.13
C CYS A 36 -8.62 -10.80 -5.15
N SER A 37 -8.53 -11.52 -4.05
CA SER A 37 -7.53 -11.26 -2.99
C SER A 37 -6.08 -11.32 -3.50
N MET A 38 -5.78 -12.27 -4.39
CA MET A 38 -4.46 -12.40 -4.98
C MET A 38 -4.09 -11.20 -5.86
N GLU A 39 -5.05 -10.71 -6.62
CA GLU A 39 -4.86 -9.55 -7.50
C GLU A 39 -4.57 -8.27 -6.68
N ILE A 40 -5.22 -8.11 -5.52
CA ILE A 40 -4.93 -6.99 -4.58
C ILE A 40 -3.48 -7.08 -4.11
N ILE A 41 -3.05 -8.23 -3.63
CA ILE A 41 -1.68 -8.44 -3.12
C ILE A 41 -0.65 -8.32 -4.23
N LYS A 42 -1.00 -8.67 -5.48
CA LYS A 42 -0.12 -8.44 -6.64
C LYS A 42 0.12 -6.94 -6.84
N GLN A 43 -0.90 -6.08 -6.72
CA GLN A 43 -0.70 -4.63 -6.82
C GLN A 43 0.23 -4.13 -5.71
N LEU A 44 0.04 -4.60 -4.47
CA LEU A 44 0.92 -4.25 -3.36
C LEU A 44 2.38 -4.64 -3.63
N TYR A 45 2.60 -5.86 -4.10
CA TYR A 45 3.92 -6.35 -4.49
C TYR A 45 4.55 -5.49 -5.58
N ASP A 46 3.79 -5.17 -6.64
CA ASP A 46 4.25 -4.33 -7.74
C ASP A 46 4.62 -2.92 -7.24
N ILE A 47 3.79 -2.28 -6.38
CA ILE A 47 4.07 -0.98 -5.77
C ILE A 47 5.41 -1.00 -5.04
N ALA A 48 5.66 -2.01 -4.21
CA ALA A 48 6.88 -2.09 -3.43
C ALA A 48 8.14 -2.24 -4.31
N ARG A 49 8.04 -2.97 -5.42
CA ARG A 49 9.15 -3.11 -6.39
C ARG A 49 9.39 -1.82 -7.17
N LEU A 50 8.32 -1.15 -7.61
CA LEU A 50 8.42 0.14 -8.29
C LEU A 50 8.94 1.24 -7.37
N PHE A 51 8.59 1.19 -6.07
CA PHE A 51 9.14 2.11 -5.07
C PHE A 51 10.66 2.08 -5.02
N ASP A 52 11.28 0.92 -5.16
CA ASP A 52 12.73 0.79 -5.13
C ASP A 52 13.43 1.44 -6.35
N GLU A 53 12.69 1.65 -7.46
CA GLU A 53 13.20 2.13 -8.74
C GLU A 53 12.96 3.64 -8.99
N VAL A 54 12.09 4.30 -8.22
CA VAL A 54 11.77 5.72 -8.41
C VAL A 54 12.62 6.60 -7.49
N ASP A 55 13.17 7.70 -8.00
CA ASP A 55 14.01 8.64 -7.22
C ASP A 55 13.15 9.58 -6.36
N ASN A 56 12.04 10.07 -6.92
CA ASN A 56 11.07 10.94 -6.25
C ASN A 56 9.66 10.74 -6.82
N LEU A 57 8.65 11.32 -6.18
CA LEU A 57 7.25 11.11 -6.53
C LEU A 57 6.63 12.21 -7.41
N SER A 58 7.41 13.11 -8.01
CA SER A 58 6.86 14.25 -8.77
C SER A 58 6.03 13.81 -9.98
N ILE A 59 6.53 12.84 -10.76
CA ILE A 59 5.82 12.27 -11.92
C ILE A 59 4.69 11.36 -11.41
N THR A 60 4.98 10.48 -10.47
CA THR A 60 4.00 9.59 -9.84
C THR A 60 2.77 10.35 -9.32
N SER A 61 2.98 11.49 -8.65
CA SER A 61 1.89 12.34 -8.14
C SER A 61 0.97 12.85 -9.25
N LYS A 62 1.55 13.29 -10.38
CA LYS A 62 0.78 13.77 -11.53
C LYS A 62 -0.02 12.64 -12.19
N SER A 63 0.62 11.51 -12.42
CA SER A 63 -0.02 10.33 -13.02
C SER A 63 -1.09 9.76 -12.12
N PHE A 64 -0.84 9.64 -10.81
CA PHE A 64 -1.82 9.22 -9.83
C PHE A 64 -3.06 10.11 -9.85
N LYS A 65 -2.90 11.44 -9.79
CA LYS A 65 -4.05 12.37 -9.79
C LYS A 65 -4.91 12.20 -11.03
N ARG A 66 -4.29 12.16 -12.23
CA ARG A 66 -5.00 11.98 -13.50
C ARG A 66 -5.77 10.67 -13.57
N ILE A 67 -5.16 9.57 -13.14
CA ILE A 67 -5.80 8.25 -13.15
C ILE A 67 -6.90 8.19 -12.09
N ALA A 68 -6.63 8.72 -10.89
CA ALA A 68 -7.60 8.77 -9.79
C ALA A 68 -8.89 9.50 -10.18
N GLU A 69 -8.81 10.64 -10.86
CA GLU A 69 -9.98 11.38 -11.36
C GLU A 69 -10.83 10.53 -12.30
N VAL A 70 -10.21 9.81 -13.23
CA VAL A 70 -10.90 8.91 -14.16
C VAL A 70 -11.56 7.75 -13.42
N GLU A 71 -10.84 7.09 -12.53
CA GLU A 71 -11.34 5.93 -11.78
C GLU A 71 -12.48 6.30 -10.81
N LEU A 72 -12.37 7.45 -10.12
CA LEU A 72 -13.41 7.95 -9.25
C LEU A 72 -14.70 8.26 -10.05
N SER A 73 -14.56 8.95 -11.20
CA SER A 73 -15.68 9.24 -12.08
C SER A 73 -16.34 7.96 -12.60
N TYR A 74 -15.54 6.98 -13.03
CA TYR A 74 -16.04 5.68 -13.50
C TYR A 74 -16.84 4.93 -12.43
N ARG A 75 -16.47 5.09 -11.15
CA ARG A 75 -17.16 4.47 -10.00
C ARG A 75 -18.32 5.30 -9.47
N GLY A 76 -18.57 6.47 -10.03
CA GLY A 76 -19.59 7.41 -9.54
C GLY A 76 -19.30 7.96 -8.14
N LEU A 77 -18.03 8.00 -7.77
CA LEU A 77 -17.54 8.56 -6.51
C LEU A 77 -17.25 10.06 -6.67
N GLU A 78 -17.23 10.77 -5.54
CA GLU A 78 -16.78 12.16 -5.50
C GLU A 78 -15.36 12.27 -6.09
N ASN A 79 -15.11 13.29 -6.92
CA ASN A 79 -13.80 13.54 -7.51
C ASN A 79 -12.82 14.09 -6.45
N ASN A 80 -12.43 13.22 -5.53
CA ASN A 80 -11.51 13.50 -4.44
C ASN A 80 -10.44 12.40 -4.35
N PRO A 81 -9.26 12.58 -4.97
CA PRO A 81 -8.17 11.60 -4.92
C PRO A 81 -7.69 11.23 -3.50
N GLN A 82 -7.96 12.08 -2.50
CA GLN A 82 -7.63 11.77 -1.10
C GLN A 82 -8.34 10.51 -0.59
N LEU A 83 -9.54 10.21 -1.11
CA LEU A 83 -10.28 9.00 -0.76
C LEU A 83 -9.48 7.73 -1.07
N ILE A 84 -8.76 7.73 -2.21
CA ILE A 84 -7.93 6.61 -2.62
C ILE A 84 -6.70 6.49 -1.74
N LEU A 85 -6.03 7.62 -1.43
CA LEU A 85 -4.85 7.64 -0.56
C LEU A 85 -5.19 7.19 0.86
N ASP A 86 -6.35 7.60 1.37
CA ASP A 86 -6.85 7.14 2.67
C ASP A 86 -7.17 5.64 2.66
N ASP A 87 -7.73 5.12 1.57
CA ASP A 87 -7.98 3.69 1.43
C ASP A 87 -6.67 2.88 1.41
N ILE A 88 -5.65 3.33 0.66
CA ILE A 88 -4.32 2.70 0.66
C ILE A 88 -3.75 2.67 2.08
N LEU A 89 -3.78 3.79 2.80
CA LEU A 89 -3.29 3.89 4.17
C LEU A 89 -4.03 2.94 5.10
N GLN A 90 -5.37 2.92 5.04
CA GLN A 90 -6.21 2.10 5.91
C GLN A 90 -6.09 0.59 5.59
N THR A 91 -6.01 0.22 4.32
CA THR A 91 -5.79 -1.16 3.89
C THR A 91 -4.41 -1.66 4.32
N SER A 92 -3.38 -0.82 4.18
CA SER A 92 -2.01 -1.10 4.63
C SER A 92 -1.93 -1.25 6.15
N LEU A 93 -2.65 -0.41 6.90
CA LEU A 93 -2.75 -0.50 8.36
C LEU A 93 -3.42 -1.81 8.79
N CYS A 94 -4.50 -2.19 8.11
CA CYS A 94 -5.19 -3.46 8.34
C CYS A 94 -4.23 -4.64 8.16
N LEU A 95 -3.43 -4.64 7.10
CA LEU A 95 -2.46 -5.70 6.84
C LEU A 95 -1.34 -5.72 7.91
N ALA A 96 -0.75 -4.55 8.23
CA ALA A 96 0.35 -4.42 9.18
C ALA A 96 -0.05 -4.81 10.61
N THR A 97 -1.29 -4.55 10.99
CA THR A 97 -1.83 -4.88 12.33
C THR A 97 -2.54 -6.22 12.38
N ARG A 98 -2.55 -6.97 11.27
CA ARG A 98 -3.24 -8.25 11.12
C ARG A 98 -4.74 -8.16 11.43
N GLY A 99 -5.39 -7.10 10.92
CA GLY A 99 -6.82 -6.86 11.07
C GLY A 99 -7.23 -6.20 12.39
N ALA A 100 -6.27 -5.84 13.25
CA ALA A 100 -6.59 -5.21 14.53
C ALA A 100 -6.94 -3.72 14.42
N GLU A 101 -6.50 -3.06 13.36
CA GLU A 101 -6.74 -1.64 13.05
C GLU A 101 -6.82 -1.47 11.52
N GLY A 102 -7.26 -0.29 11.09
CA GLY A 102 -7.43 0.04 9.68
C GLY A 102 -8.76 -0.44 9.11
N LYS A 103 -8.96 -0.19 7.82
CA LYS A 103 -10.15 -0.63 7.08
C LYS A 103 -9.74 -1.61 5.99
N GLY A 104 -10.27 -2.83 6.06
CA GLY A 104 -9.98 -3.87 5.08
C GLY A 104 -10.43 -5.24 5.59
N ASP A 105 -10.38 -6.22 4.72
CA ASP A 105 -10.61 -7.63 5.07
C ASP A 105 -9.27 -8.34 5.21
N PHE A 106 -8.74 -8.42 6.44
CA PHE A 106 -7.46 -9.08 6.70
C PHE A 106 -7.47 -10.55 6.27
N THR A 107 -8.58 -11.26 6.44
CA THR A 107 -8.68 -12.67 6.04
C THR A 107 -8.48 -12.82 4.53
N MET A 108 -9.08 -11.91 3.75
CA MET A 108 -8.91 -11.90 2.30
C MET A 108 -7.49 -11.48 1.91
N LEU A 109 -6.91 -10.46 2.55
CA LEU A 109 -5.54 -10.03 2.29
C LEU A 109 -4.54 -11.16 2.58
N GLN A 110 -4.69 -11.86 3.72
CA GLN A 110 -3.86 -13.02 4.07
C GLN A 110 -4.03 -14.17 3.07
N ARG A 111 -5.25 -14.42 2.62
CA ARG A 111 -5.52 -15.40 1.55
C ARG A 111 -4.81 -15.03 0.26
N GLY A 112 -4.83 -13.75 -0.13
CA GLY A 112 -4.11 -13.24 -1.29
C GLY A 112 -2.60 -13.48 -1.18
N VAL A 113 -2.00 -13.21 -0.02
CA VAL A 113 -0.59 -13.51 0.27
C VAL A 113 -0.29 -15.00 0.12
N ASN A 114 -1.17 -15.87 0.61
CA ASN A 114 -0.99 -17.31 0.48
C ASN A 114 -1.09 -17.79 -0.97
N ARG A 115 -1.94 -17.16 -1.78
CA ARG A 115 -2.14 -17.52 -3.20
C ARG A 115 -1.02 -17.03 -4.11
N ILE A 116 -0.47 -15.84 -3.88
CA ILE A 116 0.59 -15.28 -4.74
C ILE A 116 1.86 -16.11 -4.69
N LYS A 117 2.12 -16.86 -3.62
CA LYS A 117 3.29 -17.73 -3.48
C LYS A 117 3.48 -18.69 -4.65
N SER A 118 2.40 -19.24 -5.20
CA SER A 118 2.46 -20.18 -6.32
C SER A 118 2.93 -19.55 -7.63
N PHE A 119 2.96 -18.23 -7.72
CA PHE A 119 3.41 -17.47 -8.89
C PHE A 119 4.82 -16.87 -8.72
N MET A 120 5.43 -17.03 -7.53
CA MET A 120 6.75 -16.47 -7.22
C MET A 120 7.83 -17.53 -7.41
N PHE A 121 8.64 -17.39 -8.48
CA PHE A 121 9.61 -18.41 -8.89
C PHE A 121 10.86 -18.58 -7.99
N ARG A 122 11.24 -17.60 -7.17
CA ARG A 122 12.57 -17.62 -6.49
C ARG A 122 12.56 -17.41 -4.99
N SER A 123 11.61 -16.75 -4.42
CA SER A 123 11.52 -16.53 -2.96
C SER A 123 10.07 -16.57 -2.53
N GLY A 124 9.77 -17.33 -1.49
CA GLY A 124 8.41 -17.33 -0.95
C GLY A 124 8.02 -15.91 -0.53
N TYR A 125 6.82 -15.48 -0.90
CA TYR A 125 6.22 -14.24 -0.41
C TYR A 125 5.34 -14.57 0.79
N PHE A 126 5.70 -14.06 1.96
CA PHE A 126 5.03 -14.34 3.22
C PHE A 126 4.34 -13.09 3.76
N ILE A 127 3.56 -13.27 4.83
CA ILE A 127 2.83 -12.14 5.44
C ILE A 127 3.79 -11.05 5.95
N GLU A 128 4.99 -11.40 6.38
CA GLU A 128 6.02 -10.47 6.81
C GLU A 128 6.51 -9.59 5.67
N ASN A 129 6.67 -10.16 4.47
CA ASN A 129 7.01 -9.39 3.26
C ASN A 129 5.86 -8.43 2.90
N ALA A 130 4.62 -8.92 2.92
CA ALA A 130 3.45 -8.10 2.64
C ALA A 130 3.28 -6.96 3.66
N ILE A 131 3.64 -7.16 4.93
CA ILE A 131 3.64 -6.12 5.96
C ILE A 131 4.69 -5.03 5.66
N ALA A 132 5.88 -5.42 5.20
CA ALA A 132 6.91 -4.45 4.80
C ALA A 132 6.47 -3.67 3.53
N ASP A 133 5.93 -4.36 2.53
CA ASP A 133 5.42 -3.74 1.31
C ASP A 133 4.24 -2.79 1.62
N ALA A 134 3.35 -3.16 2.56
CA ALA A 134 2.24 -2.32 3.00
C ALA A 134 2.73 -1.02 3.69
N ALA A 135 3.82 -1.10 4.46
CA ALA A 135 4.41 0.09 5.07
C ALA A 135 4.97 1.06 4.01
N ARG A 136 5.59 0.55 2.95
CA ARG A 136 6.03 1.36 1.79
C ARG A 136 4.83 2.01 1.07
N ALA A 137 3.77 1.25 0.80
CA ALA A 137 2.56 1.77 0.17
C ALA A 137 1.88 2.86 1.01
N ALA A 138 1.78 2.67 2.34
CA ALA A 138 1.26 3.67 3.27
C ALA A 138 2.11 4.94 3.27
N TYR A 139 3.43 4.82 3.25
CA TYR A 139 4.36 5.95 3.20
C TYR A 139 4.21 6.74 1.90
N ILE A 140 4.19 6.08 0.74
CA ILE A 140 3.94 6.73 -0.56
C ILE A 140 2.59 7.48 -0.53
N ALA A 141 1.52 6.81 -0.10
CA ALA A 141 0.19 7.41 -0.05
C ALA A 141 0.18 8.67 0.83
N THR A 142 0.89 8.65 1.95
CA THR A 142 0.98 9.80 2.86
C THR A 142 1.82 10.93 2.28
N LEU A 143 2.95 10.63 1.61
CA LEU A 143 3.72 11.65 0.88
C LEU A 143 2.86 12.35 -0.18
N LEU A 144 2.13 11.59 -1.00
CA LEU A 144 1.24 12.16 -2.01
C LEU A 144 0.10 12.97 -1.38
N LYS A 145 -0.44 12.51 -0.25
CA LYS A 145 -1.50 13.19 0.49
C LYS A 145 -1.06 14.55 1.03
N THR A 146 0.19 14.64 1.50
CA THR A 146 0.77 15.88 2.06
C THR A 146 1.49 16.73 1.00
N GLY A 147 1.49 16.31 -0.27
CA GLY A 147 2.11 17.03 -1.38
C GLY A 147 3.65 16.94 -1.38
N GLN A 148 4.22 16.01 -0.65
CA GLN A 148 5.65 15.78 -0.62
C GLN A 148 6.06 14.79 -1.72
N THR A 149 7.23 15.00 -2.29
CA THR A 149 7.74 14.18 -3.40
C THR A 149 9.07 13.50 -3.10
N GLU A 150 9.77 13.99 -2.08
CA GLU A 150 11.05 13.41 -1.67
C GLU A 150 10.84 12.13 -0.85
N ILE A 151 11.64 11.11 -1.16
CA ILE A 151 11.55 9.79 -0.54
C ILE A 151 12.75 9.59 0.38
N GLU A 152 12.50 9.37 1.66
CA GLU A 152 13.50 8.82 2.56
C GLU A 152 13.44 7.30 2.54
N ARG A 153 14.61 6.64 2.40
CA ARG A 153 14.70 5.19 2.32
C ARG A 153 15.32 4.58 3.57
N TYR A 154 14.83 3.42 3.96
CA TYR A 154 15.49 2.62 4.97
C TYR A 154 16.85 2.15 4.45
N ASN A 155 17.91 2.40 5.22
CA ASN A 155 19.29 2.10 4.83
C ASN A 155 19.75 0.65 5.14
N GLY A 156 18.86 -0.19 5.65
CA GLY A 156 19.15 -1.56 6.05
C GLY A 156 19.76 -1.70 7.45
N ASP A 157 20.08 -0.59 8.13
CA ASP A 157 20.62 -0.62 9.49
C ASP A 157 19.51 -0.52 10.55
N PRO A 158 19.30 -1.58 11.37
CA PRO A 158 18.33 -1.53 12.46
C PRO A 158 18.61 -0.45 13.52
N MET A 159 19.84 0.04 13.62
CA MET A 159 20.17 1.14 14.54
C MET A 159 19.59 2.47 14.09
N SER A 160 19.36 2.65 12.79
CA SER A 160 18.75 3.89 12.23
C SER A 160 17.34 4.15 12.72
N ILE A 161 16.64 3.13 13.23
CA ILE A 161 15.29 3.27 13.79
C ILE A 161 15.28 3.37 15.31
N ALA A 162 16.44 3.34 15.99
CA ALA A 162 16.50 3.30 17.45
C ALA A 162 15.80 4.49 18.11
N THR A 163 15.97 5.69 17.53
CA THR A 163 15.40 6.96 17.99
C THR A 163 14.06 7.31 17.35
N LEU A 164 13.58 6.50 16.40
CA LEU A 164 12.29 6.73 15.76
C LEU A 164 11.17 6.21 16.64
N ASP A 165 10.11 7.00 16.73
CA ASP A 165 8.85 6.62 17.39
C ASP A 165 7.68 6.84 16.43
N ILE A 166 6.68 5.97 16.54
CA ILE A 166 5.41 6.13 15.82
C ILE A 166 4.53 7.05 16.66
N HIS A 167 4.12 8.17 16.07
CA HIS A 167 3.28 9.16 16.73
C HIS A 167 1.92 8.55 17.13
N PRO A 168 1.34 8.94 18.27
CA PRO A 168 0.05 8.42 18.75
C PRO A 168 -1.16 8.61 17.84
N THR A 169 -1.05 9.44 16.78
CA THR A 169 -2.09 9.54 15.72
C THR A 169 -2.31 8.22 14.98
N LEU A 170 -1.28 7.39 14.92
CA LEU A 170 -1.39 5.99 14.52
C LEU A 170 -1.52 5.09 15.75
N THR A 171 -1.65 3.81 15.55
CA THR A 171 -1.82 2.85 16.62
C THR A 171 -0.49 2.37 17.21
N ASN A 172 -0.44 2.15 18.53
CA ASN A 172 0.70 1.55 19.20
C ASN A 172 0.93 0.05 18.81
N LYS A 173 -0.05 -0.57 18.14
CA LYS A 173 0.06 -1.95 17.67
C LYS A 173 1.16 -2.13 16.62
N LEU A 174 1.60 -1.05 15.98
CA LEU A 174 2.74 -1.05 15.06
C LEU A 174 4.11 -1.12 15.77
N ASN A 175 4.19 -0.82 17.07
CA ASN A 175 5.46 -0.79 17.81
C ASN A 175 6.19 -2.15 17.83
N LYS A 176 5.45 -3.25 17.75
CA LYS A 176 6.05 -4.60 17.62
C LYS A 176 6.92 -4.76 16.38
N LEU A 177 6.65 -3.99 15.31
CA LEU A 177 7.42 -4.02 14.08
C LEU A 177 8.86 -3.55 14.28
N LYS A 178 9.16 -2.74 15.31
CA LYS A 178 10.53 -2.32 15.64
C LYS A 178 11.51 -3.50 15.76
N ARG A 179 11.01 -4.63 16.25
CA ARG A 179 11.81 -5.88 16.40
C ARG A 179 11.56 -6.87 15.26
N GLN A 180 10.34 -6.93 14.73
CA GLN A 180 9.93 -7.96 13.76
C GLN A 180 10.27 -7.60 12.32
N SER A 181 10.21 -6.32 11.97
CA SER A 181 10.48 -5.78 10.64
C SER A 181 10.95 -4.32 10.76
N PRO A 182 12.25 -4.09 11.01
CA PRO A 182 12.81 -2.73 11.15
C PRO A 182 12.46 -1.80 9.99
N GLU A 183 12.46 -2.33 8.76
CA GLU A 183 12.07 -1.60 7.57
C GLU A 183 10.61 -1.15 7.62
N ALA A 184 9.68 -2.05 7.93
CA ALA A 184 8.27 -1.68 8.06
C ALA A 184 8.07 -0.63 9.16
N TYR A 185 8.78 -0.78 10.27
CA TYR A 185 8.74 0.20 11.35
C TYR A 185 9.23 1.58 10.90
N PHE A 186 10.33 1.63 10.14
CA PHE A 186 10.86 2.87 9.58
C PHE A 186 9.80 3.62 8.77
N TYR A 187 9.18 2.95 7.80
CA TYR A 187 8.17 3.60 6.95
C TYR A 187 6.92 3.99 7.72
N TRP A 188 6.48 3.22 8.73
CA TRP A 188 5.36 3.62 9.59
C TRP A 188 5.71 4.82 10.49
N ALA A 189 6.94 4.90 11.00
CA ALA A 189 7.39 6.06 11.75
C ALA A 189 7.41 7.31 10.87
N LYS A 190 7.97 7.21 9.65
CA LYS A 190 7.93 8.31 8.67
C LYS A 190 6.51 8.71 8.29
N THR A 191 5.62 7.73 8.05
CA THR A 191 4.19 7.98 7.81
C THR A 191 3.57 8.77 8.96
N SER A 192 3.84 8.38 10.21
CA SER A 192 3.26 9.05 11.39
C SER A 192 3.76 10.48 11.61
N GLN A 193 4.94 10.81 11.12
CA GLN A 193 5.51 12.17 11.18
C GLN A 193 4.86 13.13 10.17
N LEU A 194 4.22 12.57 9.14
CA LEU A 194 3.57 13.33 8.07
C LEU A 194 2.07 13.55 8.32
N LEU A 195 1.44 12.79 9.22
CA LEU A 195 0.02 12.87 9.57
C LEU A 195 -0.25 13.81 10.73
#